data_b0dcd58d42593cf0f02a29f86d50d8f3
#
_entry.id   b0dcd58d42593cf0f02a29f86d50d8f3
#
_cell.length_a   1.000
_cell.length_b   1.000
_cell.length_c   1.000
_cell.angle_alpha   90.00
_cell.angle_beta   90.00
_cell.angle_gamma   90.00
#
_symmetry.space_group_name_H-M   'P 1'
#
loop_
_entity.id
_entity.type
_entity.pdbx_description
1 polymer ?
#
loop_
_entity_poly.entity_id
_entity_poly.type
_entity_poly.pdbx_seq_one_letter_code
_entity_poly.pdbx_strand_id
1 'polypeptide(L)'
;MLKLLIADDERIIRETIFNIIDWKKHDIEVIGLCKNGIEAYDMILDESPDIVLTDIRMPGMGGLELIRKIRQTDLQIQFIILSGYGEFEYAKEAMSYGIRHYLLKPCNETQILECIEQCREDHEKQARERKMLQQQFVLYDGMFHSVLSSIINDCLDEKMTLEEIISPYE
;
A
#
# COMPACT_ATOMS: atom_id res chain seq x y z
N MET A 1 4.69 -15.75 3.00
CA MET A 1 3.60 -16.08 2.05
C MET A 1 2.77 -14.83 1.87
N LEU A 2 2.55 -14.39 0.65
CA LEU A 2 1.86 -13.15 0.32
C LEU A 2 0.34 -13.38 0.37
N LYS A 3 -0.39 -12.52 1.07
CA LYS A 3 -1.85 -12.59 1.21
C LYS A 3 -2.54 -11.88 0.05
N LEU A 4 -3.34 -12.60 -0.71
CA LEU A 4 -4.13 -12.08 -1.84
C LEU A 4 -5.62 -12.14 -1.54
N LEU A 5 -6.32 -11.02 -1.78
CA LEU A 5 -7.78 -10.95 -1.79
C LEU A 5 -8.27 -10.77 -3.23
N ILE A 6 -9.33 -11.49 -3.62
CA ILE A 6 -9.95 -11.36 -4.94
C ILE A 6 -11.39 -10.86 -4.78
N ALA A 7 -11.73 -9.75 -5.44
CA ALA A 7 -13.06 -9.15 -5.41
C ALA A 7 -13.58 -8.92 -6.83
N ASP A 8 -14.69 -9.56 -7.15
CA ASP A 8 -15.36 -9.44 -8.46
C ASP A 8 -16.82 -9.85 -8.27
N ASP A 9 -17.80 -9.18 -8.83
CA ASP A 9 -19.21 -9.54 -8.65
C ASP A 9 -19.61 -10.78 -9.46
N GLU A 10 -18.89 -11.05 -10.55
CA GLU A 10 -19.10 -12.23 -11.37
C GLU A 10 -18.45 -13.47 -10.74
N ARG A 11 -19.29 -14.35 -10.18
CA ARG A 11 -18.85 -15.59 -9.54
C ARG A 11 -17.93 -16.43 -10.44
N ILE A 12 -18.25 -16.52 -11.72
CA ILE A 12 -17.47 -17.33 -12.68
C ILE A 12 -16.07 -16.78 -12.81
N ILE A 13 -15.91 -15.46 -12.89
CA ILE A 13 -14.59 -14.82 -12.99
C ILE A 13 -13.77 -15.06 -11.73
N ARG A 14 -14.35 -14.82 -10.54
CA ARG A 14 -13.68 -15.07 -9.26
C ARG A 14 -13.18 -16.50 -9.12
N GLU A 15 -14.07 -17.47 -9.38
CA GLU A 15 -13.75 -18.90 -9.28
C GLU A 15 -12.74 -19.32 -10.37
N THR A 16 -12.83 -18.77 -11.57
CA THR A 16 -11.85 -19.04 -12.64
C THR A 16 -10.46 -18.56 -12.24
N ILE A 17 -10.32 -17.32 -11.80
CA ILE A 17 -9.04 -16.77 -11.36
C ILE A 17 -8.47 -17.60 -10.20
N PHE A 18 -9.29 -17.95 -9.22
CA PHE A 18 -8.88 -18.77 -8.09
C PHE A 18 -8.37 -20.15 -8.50
N ASN A 19 -9.03 -20.81 -9.46
CA ASN A 19 -8.75 -22.20 -9.82
C ASN A 19 -7.68 -22.36 -10.93
N ILE A 20 -7.43 -21.33 -11.75
CA ILE A 20 -6.50 -21.43 -12.88
C ILE A 20 -5.04 -21.41 -12.43
N ILE A 21 -4.76 -20.85 -11.25
CA ILE A 21 -3.42 -20.63 -10.73
C ILE A 21 -3.14 -21.55 -9.53
N ASP A 22 -2.01 -22.20 -9.53
CA ASP A 22 -1.49 -22.92 -8.34
C ASP A 22 -0.78 -21.90 -7.41
N TRP A 23 -1.57 -21.19 -6.64
CA TRP A 23 -1.11 -20.10 -5.76
C TRP A 23 0.02 -20.51 -4.82
N LYS A 24 -0.01 -21.73 -4.32
CA LYS A 24 1.01 -22.24 -3.38
C LYS A 24 2.39 -22.34 -4.00
N LYS A 25 2.49 -22.63 -5.31
CA LYS A 25 3.79 -22.64 -6.03
C LYS A 25 4.41 -21.25 -6.09
N HIS A 26 3.62 -20.20 -5.99
CA HIS A 26 4.07 -18.81 -6.07
C HIS A 26 4.19 -18.13 -4.69
N ASP A 27 4.09 -18.92 -3.60
CA ASP A 27 4.14 -18.43 -2.22
C ASP A 27 3.03 -17.39 -1.92
N ILE A 28 1.83 -17.64 -2.48
CA ILE A 28 0.64 -16.80 -2.34
C ILE A 28 -0.45 -17.57 -1.59
N GLU A 29 -1.09 -16.91 -0.65
CA GLU A 29 -2.30 -17.37 0.04
C GLU A 29 -3.48 -16.51 -0.38
N VAL A 30 -4.49 -17.12 -1.04
CA VAL A 30 -5.74 -16.43 -1.32
C VAL A 30 -6.61 -16.50 -0.07
N ILE A 31 -6.72 -15.37 0.63
CA ILE A 31 -7.41 -15.27 1.93
C ILE A 31 -8.91 -15.11 1.80
N GLY A 32 -9.41 -14.73 0.62
CA GLY A 32 -10.84 -14.58 0.39
C GLY A 32 -11.23 -14.28 -1.04
N LEU A 33 -12.52 -14.57 -1.32
CA LEU A 33 -13.20 -14.31 -2.58
C LEU A 33 -14.44 -13.48 -2.31
N CYS A 34 -14.40 -12.17 -2.56
CA CYS A 34 -15.47 -11.23 -2.27
C CYS A 34 -16.33 -10.95 -3.50
N LYS A 35 -17.62 -10.82 -3.33
CA LYS A 35 -18.60 -10.57 -4.43
C LYS A 35 -18.93 -9.08 -4.62
N ASN A 36 -18.42 -8.20 -3.77
CA ASN A 36 -18.61 -6.75 -3.85
C ASN A 36 -17.54 -6.03 -3.00
N GLY A 37 -17.45 -4.71 -3.18
CA GLY A 37 -16.47 -3.91 -2.47
C GLY A 37 -16.75 -3.75 -0.97
N ILE A 38 -17.99 -3.94 -0.51
CA ILE A 38 -18.29 -3.85 0.94
C ILE A 38 -17.67 -5.05 1.65
N GLU A 39 -17.92 -6.25 1.14
CA GLU A 39 -17.34 -7.49 1.66
C GLU A 39 -15.81 -7.47 1.59
N ALA A 40 -15.26 -6.94 0.48
CA ALA A 40 -13.82 -6.76 0.34
C ALA A 40 -13.26 -5.75 1.34
N TYR A 41 -13.96 -4.64 1.59
CA TYR A 41 -13.54 -3.64 2.57
C TYR A 41 -13.44 -4.21 3.99
N ASP A 42 -14.49 -4.93 4.43
CA ASP A 42 -14.50 -5.55 5.75
C ASP A 42 -13.36 -6.57 5.90
N MET A 43 -13.16 -7.43 4.89
CA MET A 43 -12.09 -8.42 4.90
C MET A 43 -10.69 -7.79 4.85
N ILE A 44 -10.53 -6.67 4.17
CA ILE A 44 -9.27 -5.91 4.15
C ILE A 44 -8.92 -5.40 5.54
N LEU A 45 -9.89 -4.89 6.29
CA LEU A 45 -9.66 -4.38 7.65
C LEU A 45 -9.32 -5.49 8.63
N ASP A 46 -9.96 -6.67 8.47
CA ASP A 46 -9.77 -7.81 9.37
C ASP A 46 -8.45 -8.55 9.10
N GLU A 47 -8.11 -8.79 7.85
CA GLU A 47 -7.03 -9.68 7.44
C GLU A 47 -5.75 -8.97 6.95
N SER A 48 -5.85 -7.68 6.61
CA SER A 48 -4.75 -6.85 6.08
C SER A 48 -3.97 -7.56 4.96
N PRO A 49 -4.60 -7.80 3.79
CA PRO A 49 -3.93 -8.43 2.65
C PRO A 49 -2.79 -7.56 2.10
N ASP A 50 -1.80 -8.20 1.49
CA ASP A 50 -0.71 -7.49 0.79
C ASP A 50 -1.18 -6.97 -0.57
N ILE A 51 -2.00 -7.78 -1.27
CA ILE A 51 -2.53 -7.47 -2.61
C ILE A 51 -4.04 -7.70 -2.65
N VAL A 52 -4.74 -6.78 -3.30
CA VAL A 52 -6.16 -6.90 -3.63
C VAL A 52 -6.34 -6.84 -5.14
N LEU A 53 -6.84 -7.92 -5.72
CA LEU A 53 -7.27 -8.02 -7.11
C LEU A 53 -8.76 -7.68 -7.15
N THR A 54 -9.16 -6.56 -7.74
CA THR A 54 -10.53 -6.08 -7.69
C THR A 54 -11.09 -5.70 -9.06
N ASP A 55 -12.34 -6.06 -9.30
CA ASP A 55 -13.09 -5.47 -10.41
C ASP A 55 -13.41 -4.00 -10.14
N ILE A 56 -13.55 -3.22 -11.20
CA ILE A 56 -13.95 -1.80 -11.12
C ILE A 56 -15.40 -1.67 -10.70
N ARG A 57 -16.26 -2.44 -11.36
CA ARG A 57 -17.71 -2.33 -11.19
C ARG A 57 -18.26 -3.48 -10.39
N MET A 58 -18.62 -3.17 -9.15
CA MET A 58 -19.30 -4.12 -8.27
C MET A 58 -20.53 -3.47 -7.64
N PRO A 59 -21.59 -4.24 -7.31
CA PRO A 59 -22.78 -3.68 -6.67
C PRO A 59 -22.47 -3.15 -5.28
N GLY A 60 -23.11 -2.04 -4.93
CA GLY A 60 -22.97 -1.36 -3.63
C GLY A 60 -21.71 -0.51 -3.57
N MET A 61 -20.54 -1.10 -3.54
CA MET A 61 -19.24 -0.43 -3.55
C MET A 61 -18.39 -1.00 -4.69
N GLY A 62 -18.00 -0.16 -5.65
CA GLY A 62 -17.09 -0.53 -6.73
C GLY A 62 -15.63 -0.52 -6.31
N GLY A 63 -14.75 -1.08 -7.15
CA GLY A 63 -13.32 -1.18 -6.85
C GLY A 63 -12.64 0.17 -6.64
N LEU A 64 -12.98 1.20 -7.42
CA LEU A 64 -12.41 2.55 -7.24
C LEU A 64 -12.82 3.19 -5.91
N GLU A 65 -14.08 3.01 -5.50
CA GLU A 65 -14.54 3.50 -4.20
C GLU A 65 -13.87 2.75 -3.05
N LEU A 66 -13.69 1.44 -3.17
CA LEU A 66 -12.94 0.60 -2.25
C LEU A 66 -11.50 1.14 -2.08
N ILE A 67 -10.80 1.34 -3.19
CA ILE A 67 -9.44 1.88 -3.20
C ILE A 67 -9.39 3.23 -2.50
N ARG A 68 -10.30 4.15 -2.83
CA ARG A 68 -10.36 5.49 -2.22
C ARG A 68 -10.52 5.41 -0.70
N LYS A 69 -11.36 4.52 -0.20
CA LYS A 69 -11.57 4.34 1.24
C LYS A 69 -10.32 3.77 1.93
N ILE A 70 -9.68 2.76 1.32
CA ILE A 70 -8.47 2.16 1.89
C ILE A 70 -7.29 3.13 1.87
N ARG A 71 -7.18 4.00 0.85
CA ARG A 71 -6.14 5.05 0.81
C ARG A 71 -6.27 6.10 1.91
N GLN A 72 -7.41 6.17 2.60
CA GLN A 72 -7.62 7.03 3.78
C GLN A 72 -7.16 6.35 5.09
N THR A 73 -6.75 5.10 5.03
CA THR A 73 -6.18 4.35 6.15
C THR A 73 -4.66 4.28 6.04
N ASP A 74 -4.00 3.84 7.10
CA ASP A 74 -2.55 3.62 7.11
C ASP A 74 -2.14 2.27 6.47
N LEU A 75 -3.10 1.50 5.95
CA LEU A 75 -2.86 0.20 5.34
C LEU A 75 -2.11 0.33 4.02
N GLN A 76 -1.07 -0.48 3.88
CA GLN A 76 -0.19 -0.47 2.71
C GLN A 76 -0.51 -1.66 1.80
N ILE A 77 -1.56 -1.50 1.02
CA ILE A 77 -2.09 -2.54 0.16
C ILE A 77 -1.81 -2.19 -1.29
N GLN A 78 -1.30 -3.14 -2.05
CA GLN A 78 -1.20 -3.03 -3.49
C GLN A 78 -2.53 -3.44 -4.13
N PHE A 79 -2.99 -2.66 -5.10
CA PHE A 79 -4.22 -2.97 -5.82
C PHE A 79 -3.90 -3.30 -7.27
N ILE A 80 -4.50 -4.38 -7.75
CA ILE A 80 -4.56 -4.76 -9.15
C ILE A 80 -6.03 -4.62 -9.59
N ILE A 81 -6.26 -3.80 -10.60
CA ILE A 81 -7.60 -3.58 -11.14
C ILE A 81 -7.87 -4.53 -12.30
N LEU A 82 -8.96 -5.26 -12.23
CA LEU A 82 -9.55 -5.97 -13.35
C LEU A 82 -10.60 -5.09 -14.03
N SER A 83 -10.59 -5.01 -15.35
CA SER A 83 -11.51 -4.17 -16.10
C SER A 83 -11.94 -4.79 -17.41
N GLY A 84 -13.16 -4.52 -17.83
CA GLY A 84 -13.67 -4.87 -19.13
C GLY A 84 -13.25 -3.87 -20.23
N TYR A 85 -13.54 -4.21 -21.46
CA TYR A 85 -13.34 -3.32 -22.61
C TYR A 85 -14.15 -2.03 -22.46
N GLY A 86 -13.51 -0.88 -22.76
CA GLY A 86 -14.17 0.42 -22.77
C GLY A 86 -14.13 1.22 -21.46
N GLU A 87 -13.43 0.75 -20.46
CA GLU A 87 -13.35 1.37 -19.13
C GLU A 87 -12.09 2.27 -18.94
N PHE A 88 -11.59 2.85 -20.03
CA PHE A 88 -10.36 3.67 -20.02
C PHE A 88 -10.41 4.86 -19.05
N GLU A 89 -11.57 5.49 -18.89
CA GLU A 89 -11.72 6.61 -17.95
C GLU A 89 -11.51 6.16 -16.48
N TYR A 90 -11.96 4.95 -16.14
CA TYR A 90 -11.74 4.40 -14.79
C TYR A 90 -10.28 4.04 -14.55
N ALA A 91 -9.56 3.60 -15.58
CA ALA A 91 -8.12 3.37 -15.47
C ALA A 91 -7.38 4.68 -15.14
N LYS A 92 -7.77 5.79 -15.79
CA LYS A 92 -7.22 7.11 -15.53
C LYS A 92 -7.54 7.60 -14.11
N GLU A 93 -8.76 7.36 -13.65
CA GLU A 93 -9.15 7.67 -12.27
C GLU A 93 -8.32 6.84 -11.26
N ALA A 94 -8.17 5.54 -11.49
CA ALA A 94 -7.34 4.67 -10.66
C ALA A 94 -5.88 5.15 -10.54
N MET A 95 -5.29 5.61 -11.66
CA MET A 95 -3.95 6.19 -11.66
C MET A 95 -3.83 7.43 -10.75
N SER A 96 -4.90 8.23 -10.62
CA SER A 96 -4.90 9.39 -9.70
C SER A 96 -4.83 8.98 -8.22
N TYR A 97 -5.23 7.74 -7.88
CA TYR A 97 -5.09 7.13 -6.56
C TYR A 97 -3.77 6.35 -6.38
N GLY A 98 -2.83 6.49 -7.33
CA GLY A 98 -1.53 5.82 -7.28
C GLY A 98 -1.57 4.34 -7.66
N ILE A 99 -2.64 3.88 -8.32
CA ILE A 99 -2.72 2.50 -8.83
C ILE A 99 -1.91 2.40 -10.11
N ARG A 100 -1.01 1.41 -10.16
CA ARG A 100 -0.11 1.16 -11.29
C ARG A 100 -0.43 -0.12 -12.05
N HIS A 101 -1.18 -1.02 -11.42
CA HIS A 101 -1.41 -2.38 -11.89
C HIS A 101 -2.85 -2.53 -12.39
N TYR A 102 -2.97 -2.85 -13.67
CA TYR A 102 -4.24 -2.90 -14.39
C TYR A 102 -4.24 -4.07 -15.37
N LEU A 103 -5.28 -4.89 -15.34
CA LEU A 103 -5.46 -6.04 -16.21
C LEU A 103 -6.80 -5.95 -16.96
N LEU A 104 -6.75 -6.16 -18.26
CA LEU A 104 -7.96 -6.23 -19.08
C LEU A 104 -8.57 -7.64 -19.06
N LYS A 105 -9.86 -7.73 -18.81
CA LYS A 105 -10.63 -8.96 -18.97
C LYS A 105 -10.89 -9.25 -20.47
N PRO A 106 -10.74 -10.51 -20.94
CA PRO A 106 -10.29 -11.69 -20.19
C PRO A 106 -8.76 -11.70 -20.00
N CYS A 107 -8.29 -11.96 -18.78
CA CYS A 107 -6.88 -12.13 -18.48
C CYS A 107 -6.54 -13.62 -18.26
N ASN A 108 -5.30 -13.99 -18.55
CA ASN A 108 -4.78 -15.33 -18.36
C ASN A 108 -3.88 -15.44 -17.12
N GLU A 109 -3.54 -16.67 -16.73
CA GLU A 109 -2.67 -16.97 -15.60
C GLU A 109 -1.35 -16.17 -15.62
N THR A 110 -0.66 -16.16 -16.76
CA THR A 110 0.63 -15.48 -16.91
C THR A 110 0.52 -13.99 -16.62
N GLN A 111 -0.49 -13.31 -17.17
CA GLN A 111 -0.70 -11.88 -16.96
C GLN A 111 -1.00 -11.55 -15.50
N ILE A 112 -1.78 -12.38 -14.82
CA ILE A 112 -2.09 -12.20 -13.41
C ILE A 112 -0.83 -12.36 -12.56
N LEU A 113 -0.05 -13.42 -12.79
CA LEU A 113 1.18 -13.68 -12.05
C LEU A 113 2.26 -12.61 -12.30
N GLU A 114 2.45 -12.16 -13.52
CA GLU A 114 3.36 -11.05 -13.84
C GLU A 114 2.96 -9.77 -13.10
N CYS A 115 1.67 -9.47 -13.05
CA CYS A 115 1.16 -8.30 -12.35
C CYS A 115 1.35 -8.40 -10.82
N ILE A 116 1.14 -9.58 -10.24
CA ILE A 116 1.37 -9.84 -8.82
C ILE A 116 2.86 -9.72 -8.49
N GLU A 117 3.75 -10.22 -9.36
CA GLU A 117 5.20 -10.10 -9.12
C GLU A 117 5.66 -8.63 -9.15
N GLN A 118 5.14 -7.83 -10.06
CA GLN A 118 5.37 -6.38 -10.06
C GLN A 118 4.87 -5.70 -8.78
N CYS A 119 3.69 -6.11 -8.26
CA CYS A 119 3.17 -5.63 -6.98
C CYS A 119 4.10 -6.02 -5.82
N ARG A 120 4.65 -7.22 -5.83
CA ARG A 120 5.61 -7.71 -4.82
C ARG A 120 6.88 -6.86 -4.82
N GLU A 121 7.46 -6.62 -5.99
CA GLU A 121 8.65 -5.75 -6.13
C GLU A 121 8.39 -4.33 -5.65
N ASP A 122 7.26 -3.73 -6.01
CA ASP A 122 6.86 -2.40 -5.58
C ASP A 122 6.66 -2.34 -4.05
N HIS A 123 6.02 -3.35 -3.45
CA HIS A 123 5.83 -3.43 -2.01
C HIS A 123 7.16 -3.53 -1.26
N GLU A 124 8.06 -4.41 -1.70
CA GLU A 124 9.40 -4.54 -1.11
C GLU A 124 10.24 -3.27 -1.25
N LYS A 125 10.15 -2.59 -2.39
CA LYS A 125 10.83 -1.31 -2.62
C LYS A 125 10.34 -0.24 -1.66
N GLN A 126 9.03 -0.08 -1.53
CA GLN A 126 8.41 0.86 -0.61
C GLN A 126 8.78 0.57 0.86
N ALA A 127 8.80 -0.71 1.26
CA ALA A 127 9.21 -1.12 2.59
C ALA A 127 10.68 -0.76 2.88
N ARG A 128 11.59 -0.97 1.90
CA ARG A 128 13.01 -0.58 1.99
C ARG A 128 13.18 0.93 2.11
N GLU A 129 12.49 1.71 1.29
CA GLU A 129 12.56 3.17 1.31
C GLU A 129 12.09 3.74 2.65
N ARG A 130 10.98 3.23 3.20
CA ARG A 130 10.49 3.61 4.54
C ARG A 130 11.48 3.30 5.64
N LYS A 131 12.07 2.11 5.61
CA LYS A 131 13.07 1.71 6.60
C LYS A 131 14.29 2.64 6.57
N MET A 132 14.73 3.03 5.38
CA MET A 132 15.82 4.02 5.22
C MET A 132 15.45 5.39 5.79
N LEU A 133 14.26 5.89 5.47
CA LEU A 133 13.77 7.17 5.99
C LEU A 133 13.64 7.15 7.52
N GLN A 134 13.12 6.07 8.08
CA GLN A 134 12.97 5.91 9.52
C GLN A 134 14.34 5.87 10.23
N GLN A 135 15.32 5.16 9.67
CA GLN A 135 16.68 5.13 10.20
C GLN A 135 17.34 6.53 10.14
N GLN A 136 17.14 7.26 9.05
CA GLN A 136 17.65 8.61 8.90
C GLN A 136 17.04 9.56 9.93
N PHE A 137 15.73 9.44 10.20
CA PHE A 137 15.03 10.25 11.20
C PHE A 137 15.55 9.98 12.61
N VAL A 138 15.77 8.72 12.98
CA VAL A 138 16.33 8.33 14.30
C VAL A 138 17.75 8.90 14.48
N LEU A 139 18.58 8.88 13.44
CA LEU A 139 19.91 9.47 13.50
C LEU A 139 19.85 11.00 13.69
N TYR A 140 18.93 11.67 12.99
CA TYR A 140 18.74 13.12 13.11
C TYR A 140 18.27 13.51 14.51
N ASP A 141 17.31 12.78 15.06
CA ASP A 141 16.78 12.99 16.41
C ASP A 141 17.88 12.79 17.48
N GLY A 142 18.69 11.73 17.35
CA GLY A 142 19.82 11.47 18.23
C GLY A 142 20.88 12.57 18.16
N MET A 143 21.22 13.08 16.98
CA MET A 143 22.14 14.22 16.83
C MET A 143 21.56 15.50 17.44
N PHE A 144 20.27 15.79 17.21
CA PHE A 144 19.61 16.95 17.78
C PHE A 144 19.59 16.93 19.29
N HIS A 145 19.26 15.80 19.91
CA HIS A 145 19.35 15.63 21.36
C HIS A 145 20.77 15.79 21.92
N SER A 146 21.77 15.29 21.21
CA SER A 146 23.18 15.45 21.61
C SER A 146 23.61 16.91 21.59
N VAL A 147 23.26 17.64 20.53
CA VAL A 147 23.58 19.07 20.42
C VAL A 147 22.84 19.89 21.48
N LEU A 148 21.56 19.64 21.72
CA LEU A 148 20.81 20.30 22.78
C LEU A 148 21.40 20.05 24.16
N SER A 149 21.76 18.80 24.45
CA SER A 149 22.37 18.44 25.73
C SER A 149 23.73 19.13 25.94
N SER A 150 24.55 19.27 24.87
CA SER A 150 25.80 20.03 24.94
C SER A 150 25.56 21.50 25.25
N ILE A 151 24.64 22.14 24.52
CA ILE A 151 24.29 23.57 24.72
C ILE A 151 23.78 23.80 26.15
N ILE A 152 22.89 22.93 26.64
CA ILE A 152 22.35 23.04 28.00
C ILE A 152 23.45 22.90 29.05
N ASN A 153 24.37 21.94 28.89
CA ASN A 153 25.48 21.77 29.81
C ASN A 153 26.44 22.99 29.81
N ASP A 154 26.79 23.50 28.62
CA ASP A 154 27.64 24.69 28.49
C ASP A 154 26.97 25.90 29.17
N CYS A 155 25.65 26.08 29.03
CA CYS A 155 24.87 27.13 29.69
C CYS A 155 24.85 27.01 31.22
N LEU A 156 24.74 25.75 31.73
CA LEU A 156 24.75 25.51 33.16
C LEU A 156 26.12 25.75 33.79
N ASP A 157 27.18 25.46 33.06
CA ASP A 157 28.57 25.67 33.55
C ASP A 157 29.00 27.14 33.49
N GLU A 158 28.58 27.90 32.48
CA GLU A 158 28.98 29.30 32.28
C GLU A 158 28.00 30.34 32.81
N LYS A 159 26.83 29.94 33.35
CA LYS A 159 25.71 30.85 33.72
C LYS A 159 25.29 31.83 32.61
N MET A 160 25.37 31.41 31.35
CA MET A 160 24.99 32.21 30.20
C MET A 160 23.48 32.49 30.19
N THR A 161 23.10 33.66 29.69
CA THR A 161 21.68 34.02 29.50
C THR A 161 21.14 33.43 28.20
N LEU A 162 19.79 33.22 28.11
CA LEU A 162 19.13 32.71 26.92
C LEU A 162 19.48 33.53 25.63
N GLU A 163 19.69 34.83 25.76
CA GLU A 163 20.06 35.71 24.63
C GLU A 163 21.45 35.41 24.06
N GLU A 164 22.40 35.06 24.94
CA GLU A 164 23.78 34.72 24.53
C GLU A 164 23.86 33.35 23.85
N ILE A 165 22.85 32.46 24.06
CA ILE A 165 22.78 31.14 23.46
C ILE A 165 22.20 31.21 22.04
N ILE A 166 21.21 32.05 21.79
CA ILE A 166 20.47 32.13 20.52
C ILE A 166 21.18 32.97 19.46
N SER A 167 21.92 34.01 19.88
CA SER A 167 22.61 34.95 19.00
C SER A 167 23.54 34.35 17.92
N PRO A 168 24.26 33.22 18.14
CA PRO A 168 25.10 32.62 17.11
C PRO A 168 24.34 31.90 15.98
N TYR A 169 23.03 31.72 16.12
CA TYR A 169 22.17 30.91 15.19
C TYR A 169 21.14 31.77 14.42
N GLU A 170 21.13 33.11 14.60
CA GLU A 170 20.42 34.06 13.73
C GLU A 170 21.33 34.49 12.55
#